data_26cfd112e9ad82f7d2e063d7a961fe5f
#
_entry.id   26cfd112e9ad82f7d2e063d7a961fe5f
#
_cell.length_a   1.000
_cell.length_b   1.000
_cell.length_c   1.000
_cell.angle_alpha   90.00
_cell.angle_beta   90.00
_cell.angle_gamma   90.00
#
_symmetry.space_group_name_H-M   'P 1'
#
loop_
_entity.id
_entity.type
_entity.pdbx_description
1 polymer ?
#
loop_
_entity_poly.entity_id
_entity_poly.type
_entity_poly.pdbx_seq_one_letter_code
_entity_poly.pdbx_strand_id
1 'polypeptide(L)'
;MLPSNSSIVGAASPEDWIREISAEMLSEASGLPTEKVKEIFCNEVGFQTPKLDCRAAIFKGDKILLVQENNKTWSLPGGWVDVDQSVKQNTIKEVKEEAGLDVTADRVIAVQDREKHNLPIYAYKVCKIFVQCSVIGGAFQENIETMQSRYFSLDELPPLAEEKNTKEQIEMCFQAYRSKDWETMFD
;
A
#
# COMPACT_ATOMS: atom_id res chain seq x y z
N MET A 1 -21.38 33.38 -43.73
CA MET A 1 -20.45 33.44 -42.57
C MET A 1 -21.22 33.02 -41.34
N LEU A 2 -21.01 31.77 -40.89
CA LEU A 2 -21.59 31.27 -39.66
C LEU A 2 -20.62 31.60 -38.53
N PRO A 3 -21.07 32.05 -37.34
CA PRO A 3 -20.19 32.29 -36.22
C PRO A 3 -19.73 30.97 -35.60
N SER A 4 -18.45 30.87 -35.42
CA SER A 4 -17.72 29.77 -34.83
C SER A 4 -17.99 29.61 -33.32
N ASN A 5 -18.15 28.35 -32.92
CA ASN A 5 -17.84 27.76 -31.63
C ASN A 5 -18.01 28.59 -30.36
N SER A 6 -19.17 28.45 -29.73
CA SER A 6 -19.26 28.55 -28.28
C SER A 6 -18.59 27.31 -27.70
N SER A 7 -17.42 27.48 -27.05
CA SER A 7 -16.82 26.50 -26.17
C SER A 7 -17.85 26.07 -25.13
N ILE A 8 -18.31 24.84 -25.21
CA ILE A 8 -19.03 24.16 -24.13
C ILE A 8 -18.04 24.12 -22.97
N VAL A 9 -18.19 24.98 -21.98
CA VAL A 9 -17.58 24.79 -20.68
C VAL A 9 -18.09 23.44 -20.20
N GLY A 10 -17.22 22.44 -20.13
CA GLY A 10 -17.60 21.09 -19.76
C GLY A 10 -18.34 21.11 -18.42
N ALA A 11 -19.48 20.45 -18.36
CA ALA A 11 -20.18 20.23 -17.10
C ALA A 11 -19.19 19.51 -16.16
N ALA A 12 -19.08 20.00 -14.91
CA ALA A 12 -18.26 19.38 -13.89
C ALA A 12 -18.63 17.89 -13.76
N SER A 13 -17.65 17.01 -13.68
CA SER A 13 -17.88 15.59 -13.52
C SER A 13 -18.48 15.27 -12.14
N PRO A 14 -19.15 14.14 -11.95
CA PRO A 14 -19.61 13.73 -10.61
C PRO A 14 -18.49 13.74 -9.56
N GLU A 15 -17.27 13.43 -9.96
CA GLU A 15 -16.06 13.42 -9.11
C GLU A 15 -15.69 14.86 -8.70
N ASP A 16 -15.83 15.83 -9.58
CA ASP A 16 -15.57 17.22 -9.25
C ASP A 16 -16.57 17.74 -8.21
N TRP A 17 -17.84 17.36 -8.32
CA TRP A 17 -18.87 17.70 -7.34
C TRP A 17 -18.57 17.09 -5.96
N ILE A 18 -18.14 15.83 -5.92
CA ILE A 18 -17.77 15.15 -4.68
C ILE A 18 -16.58 15.86 -4.02
N ARG A 19 -15.59 16.27 -4.80
CA ARG A 19 -14.44 17.04 -4.29
C ARG A 19 -14.85 18.36 -3.69
N GLU A 20 -15.71 19.11 -4.38
CA GLU A 20 -16.20 20.39 -3.90
C GLU A 20 -16.92 20.24 -2.55
N ILE A 21 -17.89 19.33 -2.47
CA ILE A 21 -18.64 19.04 -1.24
C ILE A 21 -17.69 18.59 -0.12
N SER A 22 -16.74 17.71 -0.42
CA SER A 22 -15.77 17.24 0.57
C SER A 22 -14.87 18.38 1.07
N ALA A 23 -14.43 19.28 0.19
CA ALA A 23 -13.64 20.43 0.56
C ALA A 23 -14.42 21.43 1.43
N GLU A 24 -15.71 21.64 1.13
CA GLU A 24 -16.59 22.47 1.96
C GLU A 24 -16.78 21.89 3.37
N MET A 25 -17.07 20.57 3.46
CA MET A 25 -17.20 19.87 4.74
C MET A 25 -15.93 19.95 5.60
N LEU A 26 -14.76 19.75 4.98
CA LEU A 26 -13.47 19.85 5.67
C LEU A 26 -13.16 21.30 6.07
N SER A 27 -13.54 22.27 5.26
CA SER A 27 -13.41 23.70 5.57
C SER A 27 -14.21 24.06 6.82
N GLU A 28 -15.46 23.64 6.89
CA GLU A 28 -16.32 23.84 8.07
C GLU A 28 -15.75 23.17 9.32
N ALA A 29 -15.29 21.92 9.19
CA ALA A 29 -14.76 21.14 10.31
C ALA A 29 -13.40 21.63 10.82
N SER A 30 -12.54 22.14 9.94
CA SER A 30 -11.17 22.55 10.28
C SER A 30 -11.01 24.05 10.53
N GLY A 31 -11.97 24.89 10.10
CA GLY A 31 -11.86 26.34 10.10
C GLY A 31 -10.88 26.91 9.06
N LEU A 32 -10.34 26.06 8.17
CA LEU A 32 -9.50 26.49 7.06
C LEU A 32 -10.35 27.02 5.90
N PRO A 33 -9.87 28.01 5.13
CA PRO A 33 -10.55 28.41 3.90
C PRO A 33 -10.69 27.25 2.92
N THR A 34 -11.82 27.12 2.23
CA THR A 34 -12.11 26.03 1.27
C THR A 34 -11.03 25.90 0.20
N GLU A 35 -10.50 27.00 -0.32
CA GLU A 35 -9.40 26.98 -1.31
C GLU A 35 -8.12 26.37 -0.72
N LYS A 36 -7.84 26.60 0.56
CA LYS A 36 -6.69 25.98 1.22
C LYS A 36 -6.88 24.48 1.42
N VAL A 37 -8.10 24.06 1.72
CA VAL A 37 -8.46 22.64 1.82
C VAL A 37 -8.30 21.96 0.45
N LYS A 38 -8.76 22.59 -0.63
CA LYS A 38 -8.58 22.10 -1.99
C LYS A 38 -7.10 21.96 -2.38
N GLU A 39 -6.29 22.95 -2.05
CA GLU A 39 -4.84 22.91 -2.29
C GLU A 39 -4.17 21.72 -1.59
N ILE A 40 -4.60 21.38 -0.38
CA ILE A 40 -3.99 20.31 0.42
C ILE A 40 -4.50 18.92 0.01
N PHE A 41 -5.81 18.78 -0.23
CA PHE A 41 -6.47 17.47 -0.35
C PHE A 41 -7.06 17.16 -1.74
N CYS A 42 -7.22 18.15 -2.62
CA CYS A 42 -7.91 18.01 -3.88
C CYS A 42 -7.10 18.57 -5.06
N ASN A 43 -5.78 18.43 -5.03
CA ASN A 43 -4.90 19.02 -6.05
C ASN A 43 -4.70 18.13 -7.29
N GLU A 44 -5.24 16.91 -7.32
CA GLU A 44 -5.23 16.07 -8.51
C GLU A 44 -6.27 16.57 -9.53
N VAL A 45 -5.84 16.76 -10.76
CA VAL A 45 -6.72 17.09 -11.90
C VAL A 45 -7.16 15.79 -12.58
N GLY A 46 -8.48 15.58 -12.69
CA GLY A 46 -9.06 14.38 -13.29
C GLY A 46 -9.38 13.29 -12.24
N PHE A 47 -9.37 12.04 -12.67
CA PHE A 47 -9.60 10.90 -11.78
C PHE A 47 -8.44 10.71 -10.81
N GLN A 48 -8.76 10.36 -9.57
CA GLN A 48 -7.74 10.03 -8.58
C GLN A 48 -6.97 8.78 -9.00
N THR A 49 -5.65 8.81 -8.80
CA THR A 49 -4.79 7.67 -9.05
C THR A 49 -4.92 6.63 -7.93
N PRO A 50 -4.67 5.34 -8.19
CA PRO A 50 -4.57 4.34 -7.14
C PRO A 50 -3.47 4.70 -6.14
N LYS A 51 -3.73 4.49 -4.85
CA LYS A 51 -2.69 4.54 -3.84
C LYS A 51 -1.74 3.35 -4.00
N LEU A 52 -0.46 3.56 -3.72
CA LEU A 52 0.54 2.50 -3.71
C LEU A 52 0.68 1.94 -2.30
N ASP A 53 0.65 0.61 -2.16
CA ASP A 53 0.89 -0.13 -0.92
C ASP A 53 2.02 -1.13 -1.17
N CYS A 54 3.12 -1.06 -0.43
CA CYS A 54 4.23 -1.99 -0.58
C CYS A 54 4.27 -2.99 0.59
N ARG A 55 4.58 -4.27 0.28
CA ARG A 55 4.70 -5.36 1.24
C ARG A 55 6.02 -6.09 1.05
N ALA A 56 6.79 -6.22 2.13
CA ALA A 56 8.08 -6.88 2.09
C ALA A 56 7.96 -8.38 2.39
N ALA A 57 8.42 -9.22 1.47
CA ALA A 57 8.57 -10.65 1.67
C ALA A 57 10.01 -10.96 2.09
N ILE A 58 10.21 -11.28 3.37
CA ILE A 58 11.50 -11.53 3.99
C ILE A 58 11.56 -12.98 4.47
N PHE A 59 12.57 -13.73 4.04
CA PHE A 59 12.69 -15.15 4.33
C PHE A 59 13.89 -15.49 5.19
N LYS A 60 13.71 -16.52 6.02
CA LYS A 60 14.78 -17.20 6.76
C LYS A 60 14.58 -18.71 6.67
N GLY A 61 15.35 -19.36 5.82
CA GLY A 61 15.08 -20.75 5.44
C GLY A 61 13.69 -20.87 4.80
N ASP A 62 12.88 -21.82 5.26
CA ASP A 62 11.52 -22.07 4.75
C ASP A 62 10.44 -21.31 5.54
N LYS A 63 10.77 -20.14 6.08
CA LYS A 63 9.84 -19.29 6.87
C LYS A 63 9.85 -17.86 6.38
N ILE A 64 8.67 -17.25 6.39
CA ILE A 64 8.46 -15.84 6.05
C ILE A 64 8.25 -15.00 7.30
N LEU A 65 8.77 -13.77 7.30
CA LEU A 65 8.58 -12.81 8.39
C LEU A 65 7.20 -12.19 8.32
N LEU A 66 6.50 -12.20 9.43
CA LEU A 66 5.30 -11.42 9.64
C LEU A 66 5.45 -10.55 10.89
N VAL A 67 4.74 -9.44 10.92
CA VAL A 67 4.62 -8.53 12.07
C VAL A 67 3.21 -8.60 12.63
N GLN A 68 3.08 -8.53 13.96
CA GLN A 68 1.80 -8.56 14.64
C GLN A 68 1.31 -7.15 14.90
N GLU A 69 0.11 -6.87 14.44
CA GLU A 69 -0.58 -5.60 14.65
C GLU A 69 -1.28 -5.52 16.02
N ASN A 70 -1.72 -4.34 16.40
CA ASN A 70 -2.39 -4.09 17.68
C ASN A 70 -3.69 -4.91 17.84
N ASN A 71 -4.36 -5.27 16.73
CA ASN A 71 -5.56 -6.13 16.73
C ASN A 71 -5.25 -7.63 16.83
N LYS A 72 -3.95 -8.01 16.99
CA LYS A 72 -3.41 -9.37 17.08
C LYS A 72 -3.43 -10.18 15.78
N THR A 73 -3.79 -9.60 14.66
CA THR A 73 -3.59 -10.21 13.34
C THR A 73 -2.16 -9.98 12.85
N TRP A 74 -1.75 -10.71 11.82
CA TRP A 74 -0.39 -10.69 11.32
C TRP A 74 -0.37 -10.31 9.84
N SER A 75 0.64 -9.53 9.45
CA SER A 75 0.82 -9.11 8.07
C SER A 75 2.30 -9.13 7.66
N LEU A 76 2.53 -9.08 6.34
CA LEU A 76 3.84 -8.72 5.82
C LEU A 76 4.16 -7.28 6.21
N PRO A 77 5.41 -6.99 6.64
CA PRO A 77 5.80 -5.60 6.90
C PRO A 77 5.61 -4.75 5.66
N GLY A 78 5.11 -3.53 5.86
CA GLY A 78 4.85 -2.60 4.78
C GLY A 78 3.59 -1.77 4.94
N GLY A 79 3.48 -0.71 4.15
CA GLY A 79 2.41 0.28 4.22
C GLY A 79 2.26 1.10 2.95
N TRP A 80 1.59 2.22 3.10
CA TRP A 80 1.43 3.19 2.02
C TRP A 80 2.78 3.77 1.60
N VAL A 81 2.96 3.91 0.29
CA VAL A 81 4.18 4.56 -0.22
C VAL A 81 4.05 6.07 -0.04
N ASP A 82 4.95 6.66 0.72
CA ASP A 82 5.00 8.10 0.94
C ASP A 82 5.30 8.84 -0.37
N VAL A 83 4.75 10.04 -0.50
CA VAL A 83 4.83 10.84 -1.73
C VAL A 83 6.26 11.20 -2.15
N ASP A 84 7.18 11.26 -1.21
CA ASP A 84 8.60 11.58 -1.41
C ASP A 84 9.51 10.34 -1.49
N GLN A 85 8.93 9.13 -1.44
CA GLN A 85 9.65 7.86 -1.46
C GLN A 85 9.41 7.09 -2.76
N SER A 86 10.44 6.42 -3.24
CA SER A 86 10.26 5.34 -4.20
C SER A 86 9.71 4.10 -3.49
N VAL A 87 9.03 3.20 -4.23
CA VAL A 87 8.58 1.91 -3.68
C VAL A 87 9.71 1.16 -2.97
N LYS A 88 10.92 1.19 -3.55
CA LYS A 88 12.10 0.55 -2.96
C LYS A 88 12.48 1.16 -1.62
N GLN A 89 12.57 2.48 -1.55
CA GLN A 89 12.94 3.20 -0.33
C GLN A 89 11.88 3.02 0.75
N ASN A 90 10.60 3.15 0.39
CA ASN A 90 9.49 2.96 1.33
C ASN A 90 9.45 1.53 1.88
N THR A 91 9.65 0.51 1.04
CA THR A 91 9.72 -0.88 1.51
C THR A 91 10.82 -1.07 2.57
N ILE A 92 12.00 -0.52 2.36
CA ILE A 92 13.12 -0.60 3.31
C ILE A 92 12.77 0.15 4.60
N LYS A 93 12.17 1.34 4.48
CA LYS A 93 11.72 2.17 5.61
C LYS A 93 10.71 1.42 6.46
N GLU A 94 9.64 0.90 5.86
CA GLU A 94 8.58 0.18 6.57
C GLU A 94 9.11 -1.06 7.31
N VAL A 95 10.00 -1.83 6.68
CA VAL A 95 10.65 -2.98 7.34
C VAL A 95 11.47 -2.53 8.55
N LYS A 96 12.13 -1.39 8.46
CA LYS A 96 12.88 -0.83 9.59
C LYS A 96 11.97 -0.39 10.72
N GLU A 97 10.88 0.28 10.41
CA GLU A 97 9.90 0.79 11.37
C GLU A 97 9.11 -0.33 12.05
N GLU A 98 8.59 -1.28 11.29
CA GLU A 98 7.71 -2.34 11.79
C GLU A 98 8.45 -3.57 12.31
N ALA A 99 9.57 -3.96 11.69
CA ALA A 99 10.33 -5.16 12.06
C ALA A 99 11.71 -4.89 12.67
N GLY A 100 12.18 -3.65 12.70
CA GLY A 100 13.50 -3.28 13.23
C GLY A 100 14.69 -3.78 12.40
N LEU A 101 14.43 -4.39 11.24
CA LEU A 101 15.45 -5.01 10.41
C LEU A 101 16.03 -4.03 9.38
N ASP A 102 17.31 -4.19 9.09
CA ASP A 102 17.97 -3.55 7.97
C ASP A 102 17.95 -4.52 6.78
N VAL A 103 17.39 -4.09 5.64
CA VAL A 103 17.19 -4.96 4.48
C VAL A 103 17.63 -4.29 3.18
N THR A 104 17.89 -5.12 2.16
CA THR A 104 17.88 -4.71 0.77
C THR A 104 16.56 -5.10 0.13
N ALA A 105 16.00 -4.25 -0.72
CA ALA A 105 14.86 -4.60 -1.56
C ALA A 105 15.39 -5.07 -2.93
N ASP A 106 15.22 -6.37 -3.20
CA ASP A 106 15.98 -7.09 -4.22
C ASP A 106 15.23 -7.18 -5.55
N ARG A 107 13.93 -7.55 -5.51
CA ARG A 107 13.08 -7.65 -6.70
C ARG A 107 11.61 -7.49 -6.37
N VAL A 108 10.82 -7.06 -7.37
CA VAL A 108 9.36 -7.06 -7.29
C VAL A 108 8.86 -8.48 -7.56
N ILE A 109 8.05 -9.01 -6.64
CA ILE A 109 7.38 -10.30 -6.79
C ILE A 109 6.12 -10.15 -7.61
N ALA A 110 5.27 -9.19 -7.23
CA ALA A 110 4.00 -8.94 -7.89
C ALA A 110 3.56 -7.49 -7.76
N VAL A 111 2.71 -7.07 -8.71
CA VAL A 111 1.94 -5.84 -8.69
C VAL A 111 0.48 -6.22 -8.87
N GLN A 112 -0.38 -5.95 -7.89
CA GLN A 112 -1.75 -6.43 -7.86
C GLN A 112 -2.76 -5.31 -7.63
N ASP A 113 -3.90 -5.37 -8.33
CA ASP A 113 -5.09 -4.62 -7.95
C ASP A 113 -5.66 -5.23 -6.66
N ARG A 114 -5.57 -4.49 -5.55
CA ARG A 114 -6.03 -4.97 -4.24
C ARG A 114 -7.45 -5.52 -4.26
N GLU A 115 -8.36 -4.92 -5.00
CA GLU A 115 -9.77 -5.32 -5.00
C GLU A 115 -10.02 -6.70 -5.59
N LYS A 116 -9.09 -7.22 -6.40
CA LYS A 116 -9.17 -8.59 -6.93
C LYS A 116 -8.76 -9.66 -5.92
N HIS A 117 -8.07 -9.27 -4.86
CA HIS A 117 -7.42 -10.21 -3.94
C HIS A 117 -7.79 -10.04 -2.47
N ASN A 118 -8.13 -8.83 -2.03
CA ASN A 118 -8.34 -8.51 -0.62
C ASN A 118 -9.74 -7.91 -0.35
N LEU A 119 -10.30 -8.25 0.80
CA LEU A 119 -11.52 -7.66 1.33
C LEU A 119 -11.23 -6.85 2.61
N PRO A 120 -12.10 -5.91 2.98
CA PRO A 120 -13.24 -5.39 2.22
C PRO A 120 -12.80 -4.52 1.03
N ILE A 121 -13.71 -4.28 0.08
CA ILE A 121 -13.48 -3.33 -1.02
C ILE A 121 -13.40 -1.93 -0.43
N TYR A 122 -12.40 -1.14 -0.86
CA TYR A 122 -12.24 0.25 -0.44
C TYR A 122 -12.95 1.22 -1.38
N ALA A 123 -13.26 2.42 -0.88
CA ALA A 123 -13.82 3.49 -1.70
C ALA A 123 -12.79 4.07 -2.73
N TYR A 124 -11.54 3.68 -2.64
CA TYR A 124 -10.44 4.11 -3.52
C TYR A 124 -9.61 2.90 -3.94
N LYS A 125 -9.02 3.00 -5.11
CA LYS A 125 -8.15 1.94 -5.66
C LYS A 125 -6.79 1.90 -4.95
N VAL A 126 -6.26 0.68 -4.85
CA VAL A 126 -4.93 0.43 -4.28
C VAL A 126 -4.17 -0.54 -5.19
N CYS A 127 -2.98 -0.12 -5.58
CA CYS A 127 -2.00 -0.96 -6.25
C CYS A 127 -1.05 -1.55 -5.20
N LYS A 128 -1.11 -2.87 -4.97
CA LYS A 128 -0.23 -3.58 -4.03
C LYS A 128 1.02 -4.07 -4.72
N ILE A 129 2.16 -3.80 -4.11
CA ILE A 129 3.46 -4.17 -4.64
C ILE A 129 4.18 -5.06 -3.63
N PHE A 130 4.39 -6.33 -3.99
CA PHE A 130 5.13 -7.28 -3.16
C PHE A 130 6.60 -7.27 -3.56
N VAL A 131 7.48 -7.05 -2.57
CA VAL A 131 8.91 -6.90 -2.79
C VAL A 131 9.67 -7.94 -1.98
N GLN A 132 10.49 -8.75 -2.64
CA GLN A 132 11.41 -9.64 -1.95
C GLN A 132 12.56 -8.85 -1.36
N CYS A 133 12.87 -9.10 -0.07
CA CYS A 133 13.93 -8.41 0.65
C CYS A 133 14.87 -9.40 1.32
N SER A 134 16.15 -9.03 1.41
CA SER A 134 17.19 -9.76 2.13
C SER A 134 17.65 -9.00 3.36
N VAL A 135 17.75 -9.67 4.50
CA VAL A 135 18.21 -9.07 5.76
C VAL A 135 19.72 -8.86 5.72
N ILE A 136 20.17 -7.66 6.03
CA ILE A 136 21.58 -7.29 6.16
C ILE A 136 21.98 -6.91 7.58
N GLY A 137 21.00 -6.71 8.48
CA GLY A 137 21.24 -6.36 9.88
C GLY A 137 19.95 -6.05 10.65
N GLY A 138 20.11 -5.46 11.83
CA GLY A 138 19.00 -5.03 12.68
C GLY A 138 18.45 -6.13 13.58
N ALA A 139 17.55 -5.74 14.48
CA ALA A 139 16.79 -6.62 15.35
C ALA A 139 15.45 -5.97 15.70
N PHE A 140 14.41 -6.77 15.87
CA PHE A 140 13.10 -6.30 16.26
C PHE A 140 13.16 -5.61 17.64
N GLN A 141 12.48 -4.48 17.72
CA GLN A 141 12.14 -3.81 18.97
C GLN A 141 10.65 -3.46 18.90
N GLU A 142 9.94 -3.75 19.99
CA GLU A 142 8.52 -3.39 20.11
C GLU A 142 8.34 -1.88 19.91
N ASN A 143 7.33 -1.51 19.14
CA ASN A 143 7.02 -0.13 18.80
C ASN A 143 5.51 0.14 18.86
N ILE A 144 5.07 1.35 18.48
CA ILE A 144 3.67 1.77 18.59
C ILE A 144 2.75 0.99 17.64
N GLU A 145 3.26 0.54 16.50
CA GLU A 145 2.48 -0.08 15.42
C GLU A 145 2.53 -1.61 15.47
N THR A 146 3.65 -2.18 15.92
CA THR A 146 3.87 -3.63 15.90
C THR A 146 4.29 -4.17 17.27
N MET A 147 3.56 -5.20 17.71
CA MET A 147 3.80 -5.85 19.01
C MET A 147 4.87 -6.94 18.92
N GLN A 148 4.96 -7.64 17.80
CA GLN A 148 5.89 -8.75 17.59
C GLN A 148 6.30 -8.88 16.14
N SER A 149 7.48 -9.44 15.93
CA SER A 149 7.98 -9.86 14.62
C SER A 149 8.46 -11.30 14.71
N ARG A 150 7.93 -12.19 13.86
CA ARG A 150 8.25 -13.62 13.87
C ARG A 150 8.26 -14.23 12.48
N TYR A 151 9.02 -15.33 12.33
CA TYR A 151 9.07 -16.13 11.12
C TYR A 151 8.12 -17.32 11.21
N PHE A 152 7.27 -17.51 10.19
CA PHE A 152 6.28 -18.58 10.10
C PHE A 152 6.51 -19.42 8.85
N SER A 153 6.33 -20.75 8.98
CA SER A 153 6.22 -21.64 7.83
C SER A 153 4.82 -21.49 7.20
N LEU A 154 4.69 -21.87 5.94
CA LEU A 154 3.42 -21.77 5.22
C LEU A 154 2.28 -22.57 5.88
N ASP A 155 2.63 -23.70 6.50
CA ASP A 155 1.66 -24.58 7.16
C ASP A 155 1.25 -24.12 8.56
N GLU A 156 1.98 -23.14 9.14
CA GLU A 156 1.77 -22.65 10.51
C GLU A 156 1.50 -21.12 10.52
N LEU A 157 0.83 -20.62 9.48
CA LEU A 157 0.49 -19.19 9.41
C LEU A 157 -0.49 -18.83 10.54
N PRO A 158 -0.25 -17.72 11.24
CA PRO A 158 -1.17 -17.19 12.26
C PRO A 158 -2.40 -16.55 11.60
N PRO A 159 -3.39 -16.10 12.40
CA PRO A 159 -4.49 -15.27 11.86
C PRO A 159 -3.95 -14.04 11.13
N LEU A 160 -4.27 -13.91 9.85
CA LEU A 160 -3.78 -12.86 8.99
C LEU A 160 -4.67 -11.61 9.02
N ALA A 161 -4.09 -10.44 8.80
CA ALA A 161 -4.78 -9.22 8.43
C ALA A 161 -5.13 -9.30 6.93
N GLU A 162 -6.24 -9.97 6.59
CA GLU A 162 -6.60 -10.30 5.20
C GLU A 162 -6.82 -9.06 4.33
N GLU A 163 -7.18 -7.93 4.92
CA GLU A 163 -7.24 -6.64 4.24
C GLU A 163 -5.87 -6.15 3.78
N LYS A 164 -4.78 -6.60 4.43
CA LYS A 164 -3.40 -6.27 4.10
C LYS A 164 -2.75 -7.34 3.23
N ASN A 165 -2.88 -8.60 3.61
CA ASN A 165 -2.41 -9.72 2.79
C ASN A 165 -3.18 -11.01 3.09
N THR A 166 -3.50 -11.75 2.05
CA THR A 166 -4.18 -13.05 2.15
C THR A 166 -3.17 -14.20 2.19
N LYS A 167 -3.66 -15.40 2.50
CA LYS A 167 -2.83 -16.61 2.47
C LYS A 167 -2.27 -16.87 1.07
N GLU A 168 -3.07 -16.68 0.02
CA GLU A 168 -2.68 -16.86 -1.37
C GLU A 168 -1.55 -15.90 -1.77
N GLN A 169 -1.59 -14.66 -1.28
CA GLN A 169 -0.52 -13.70 -1.50
C GLN A 169 0.79 -14.12 -0.80
N ILE A 170 0.70 -14.70 0.40
CA ILE A 170 1.87 -15.26 1.09
C ILE A 170 2.40 -16.49 0.34
N GLU A 171 1.51 -17.38 -0.13
CA GLU A 171 1.89 -18.54 -0.96
C GLU A 171 2.63 -18.12 -2.24
N MET A 172 2.13 -17.07 -2.91
CA MET A 172 2.80 -16.45 -4.05
C MET A 172 4.22 -15.97 -3.70
N CYS A 173 4.39 -15.33 -2.54
CA CYS A 173 5.72 -14.91 -2.07
C CYS A 173 6.67 -16.10 -1.86
N PHE A 174 6.18 -17.22 -1.29
CA PHE A 174 6.96 -18.46 -1.16
C PHE A 174 7.34 -19.06 -2.52
N GLN A 175 6.41 -19.07 -3.48
CA GLN A 175 6.68 -19.56 -4.83
C GLN A 175 7.77 -18.71 -5.50
N ALA A 176 7.67 -17.39 -5.39
CA ALA A 176 8.69 -16.48 -5.91
C ALA A 176 10.06 -16.72 -5.26
N TYR A 177 10.10 -16.87 -3.94
CA TYR A 177 11.34 -17.11 -3.20
C TYR A 177 12.04 -18.41 -3.61
N ARG A 178 11.27 -19.47 -3.86
CA ARG A 178 11.78 -20.79 -4.26
C ARG A 178 12.15 -20.88 -5.74
N SER A 179 11.64 -19.95 -6.56
CA SER A 179 11.91 -19.93 -8.00
C SER A 179 13.18 -19.13 -8.30
N LYS A 180 14.06 -19.71 -9.13
CA LYS A 180 15.24 -18.99 -9.67
C LYS A 180 14.87 -18.05 -10.82
N ASP A 181 13.83 -18.41 -11.58
CA ASP A 181 13.41 -17.74 -12.81
C ASP A 181 12.00 -17.15 -12.63
N TRP A 182 11.76 -16.45 -11.49
CA TRP A 182 10.48 -15.83 -11.22
C TRP A 182 10.27 -14.60 -12.10
N GLU A 183 9.19 -14.62 -12.83
CA GLU A 183 8.70 -13.44 -13.54
C GLU A 183 7.72 -12.68 -12.66
N THR A 184 7.87 -11.34 -12.57
CA THR A 184 6.97 -10.49 -11.80
C THR A 184 5.54 -10.67 -12.26
N MET A 185 4.66 -11.10 -11.36
CA MET A 185 3.22 -11.20 -11.65
C MET A 185 2.56 -9.84 -11.56
N PHE A 186 1.62 -9.57 -12.47
CA PHE A 186 0.79 -8.36 -12.38
C PHE A 186 -0.59 -8.60 -13.01
N ASP A 187 -1.61 -7.87 -12.54
CA ASP A 187 -2.99 -7.98 -13.02
C ASP A 187 -3.65 -6.62 -13.28
#